data_144eef48ba67c63c3e1ca423efe43478
#
_entry.id   144eef48ba67c63c3e1ca423efe43478
#
_cell.length_a   1.000
_cell.length_b   1.000
_cell.length_c   1.000
_cell.angle_alpha   90.00
_cell.angle_beta   90.00
_cell.angle_gamma   90.00
#
_symmetry.space_group_name_H-M   'P 1'
#
loop_
_entity.id
_entity.type
_entity.pdbx_description
1 polymer ?
#
loop_
_entity_poly.entity_id
_entity_poly.type
_entity_poly.pdbx_seq_one_letter_code
_entity_poly.pdbx_strand_id
1 'polypeptide(L)'
;MSVFEIVFSPTGGTEKVSCLVAGALDKNTVTVDLTDSGLDFHEVSMTKDDVAVISVPAYAGRVPAVVVDRLNMVHGNGARAVLVCVYGNRAFEDTLVELEDVAKRAGFRVVAAVSAIAEHSVARQFAAGRPDAQDAAQLAEFAQQIQQKLLAEDASEPSIPGNRPYKQAGSHRMAPEATEDCVFCGACAAACPVCAIEKGDPKRTAGEACISCMRCIAVCPRGARKLDPNKLSAVSQMLSKVCVVRKECELFI
;
A
#
# COMPACT_ATOMS: atom_id res chain seq x y z
N MET A 1 19.58 15.99 -2.68
CA MET A 1 18.30 15.39 -3.08
C MET A 1 18.41 13.91 -2.81
N SER A 2 17.67 13.41 -1.85
CA SER A 2 17.51 11.97 -1.58
C SER A 2 16.13 11.51 -2.04
N VAL A 3 15.98 10.25 -2.44
CA VAL A 3 14.69 9.65 -2.74
C VAL A 3 14.27 8.76 -1.56
N PHE A 4 13.14 9.08 -0.94
CA PHE A 4 12.53 8.29 0.12
C PHE A 4 11.45 7.39 -0.46
N GLU A 5 11.51 6.11 -0.13
CA GLU A 5 10.47 5.14 -0.43
C GLU A 5 9.64 4.91 0.84
N ILE A 6 8.49 5.59 0.94
CA ILE A 6 7.56 5.47 2.08
C ILE A 6 6.49 4.45 1.69
N VAL A 7 6.55 3.25 2.26
CA VAL A 7 5.75 2.14 1.74
C VAL A 7 4.97 1.38 2.81
N PHE A 8 3.69 1.12 2.54
CA PHE A 8 2.87 0.19 3.31
C PHE A 8 2.60 -1.07 2.48
N SER A 9 3.35 -2.14 2.73
CA SER A 9 3.27 -3.36 1.92
C SER A 9 3.17 -4.64 2.77
N PRO A 10 2.00 -4.94 3.35
CA PRO A 10 1.84 -6.11 4.21
C PRO A 10 2.14 -7.45 3.55
N THR A 11 1.89 -7.59 2.25
CA THR A 11 2.04 -8.85 1.49
C THR A 11 3.07 -8.77 0.36
N GLY A 12 3.84 -7.70 0.27
CA GLY A 12 4.90 -7.52 -0.73
C GLY A 12 4.44 -6.96 -2.08
N GLY A 13 3.12 -6.93 -2.39
CA GLY A 13 2.62 -6.46 -3.69
C GLY A 13 2.87 -4.97 -3.93
N THR A 14 2.57 -4.13 -2.94
CA THR A 14 2.81 -2.68 -3.02
C THR A 14 4.31 -2.37 -3.10
N GLU A 15 5.13 -3.06 -2.33
CA GLU A 15 6.58 -2.91 -2.33
C GLU A 15 7.20 -3.20 -3.71
N LYS A 16 6.77 -4.26 -4.39
CA LYS A 16 7.23 -4.56 -5.75
C LYS A 16 6.99 -3.41 -6.72
N VAL A 17 5.81 -2.79 -6.66
CA VAL A 17 5.48 -1.62 -7.48
C VAL A 17 6.30 -0.40 -7.04
N SER A 18 6.40 -0.17 -5.73
CA SER A 18 7.15 0.93 -5.14
C SER A 18 8.61 0.91 -5.56
N CYS A 19 9.28 -0.25 -5.45
CA CYS A 19 10.67 -0.45 -5.88
C CYS A 19 10.88 -0.16 -7.38
N LEU A 20 9.90 -0.51 -8.24
CA LEU A 20 9.98 -0.20 -9.68
C LEU A 20 9.96 1.31 -9.94
N VAL A 21 9.11 2.06 -9.23
CA VAL A 21 9.00 3.52 -9.41
C VAL A 21 10.15 4.23 -8.70
N ALA A 22 10.39 3.97 -7.43
CA ALA A 22 11.41 4.65 -6.64
C ALA A 22 12.83 4.32 -7.13
N GLY A 23 13.12 3.05 -7.42
CA GLY A 23 14.41 2.60 -7.91
C GLY A 23 14.76 3.10 -9.33
N ALA A 24 13.75 3.50 -10.11
CA ALA A 24 13.99 4.17 -11.40
C ALA A 24 14.33 5.66 -11.24
N LEU A 25 13.90 6.30 -10.13
CA LEU A 25 14.27 7.69 -9.81
C LEU A 25 15.65 7.77 -9.15
N ASP A 26 15.97 6.86 -8.24
CA ASP A 26 17.28 6.73 -7.62
C ASP A 26 17.51 5.28 -7.18
N LYS A 27 18.71 4.76 -7.44
CA LYS A 27 19.10 3.40 -7.00
C LYS A 27 19.36 3.30 -5.49
N ASN A 28 19.61 4.42 -4.83
CA ASN A 28 19.93 4.49 -3.40
C ASN A 28 18.77 5.16 -2.64
N THR A 29 17.62 4.50 -2.59
CA THR A 29 16.46 4.99 -1.85
C THR A 29 16.60 4.78 -0.35
N VAL A 30 16.03 5.71 0.43
CA VAL A 30 15.85 5.55 1.88
C VAL A 30 14.46 4.98 2.14
N THR A 31 14.39 3.75 2.62
CA THR A 31 13.09 3.08 2.83
C THR A 31 12.51 3.42 4.22
N VAL A 32 11.24 3.81 4.24
CA VAL A 32 10.41 4.00 5.42
C VAL A 32 9.26 2.98 5.36
N ASP A 33 9.36 1.90 6.14
CA ASP A 33 8.33 0.86 6.18
C ASP A 33 7.16 1.26 7.07
N LEU A 34 6.07 1.68 6.45
CA LEU A 34 4.82 1.99 7.15
C LEU A 34 4.12 0.76 7.74
N THR A 35 4.64 -0.47 7.59
CA THR A 35 4.13 -1.66 8.30
C THR A 35 4.80 -1.87 9.65
N ASP A 36 5.94 -1.25 9.90
CA ASP A 36 6.67 -1.36 11.16
C ASP A 36 5.90 -0.65 12.29
N SER A 37 5.44 -1.41 13.27
CA SER A 37 4.75 -0.86 14.45
C SER A 37 5.70 -0.36 15.54
N GLY A 38 7.00 -0.58 15.39
CA GLY A 38 8.03 -0.15 16.32
C GLY A 38 8.74 1.14 15.90
N LEU A 39 8.54 1.60 14.67
CA LEU A 39 9.14 2.83 14.17
C LEU A 39 8.43 4.07 14.73
N ASP A 40 9.20 5.03 15.23
CA ASP A 40 8.68 6.36 15.55
C ASP A 40 8.63 7.22 14.28
N PHE A 41 7.44 7.41 13.73
CA PHE A 41 7.25 8.16 12.49
C PHE A 41 7.43 9.67 12.66
N HIS A 42 7.45 10.21 13.89
CA HIS A 42 7.81 11.60 14.16
C HIS A 42 9.28 11.91 13.90
N GLU A 43 10.16 10.90 13.95
CA GLU A 43 11.57 11.06 13.61
C GLU A 43 11.82 11.07 12.09
N VAL A 44 10.80 10.72 11.28
CA VAL A 44 10.92 10.71 9.82
C VAL A 44 10.70 12.10 9.28
N SER A 45 11.78 12.73 8.81
CA SER A 45 11.76 14.12 8.34
C SER A 45 12.54 14.25 7.03
N MET A 46 11.97 15.00 6.09
CA MET A 46 12.57 15.31 4.79
C MET A 46 12.83 16.80 4.67
N THR A 47 13.54 17.18 3.63
CA THR A 47 13.76 18.56 3.24
C THR A 47 13.04 18.87 1.92
N LYS A 48 12.84 20.14 1.60
CA LYS A 48 12.23 20.59 0.34
C LYS A 48 12.95 20.09 -0.93
N ASP A 49 14.21 19.70 -0.80
CA ASP A 49 15.04 19.24 -1.91
C ASP A 49 14.92 17.72 -2.14
N ASP A 50 14.22 17.00 -1.23
CA ASP A 50 14.03 15.57 -1.32
C ASP A 50 12.78 15.21 -2.13
N VAL A 51 12.71 13.94 -2.52
CA VAL A 51 11.56 13.35 -3.22
C VAL A 51 11.07 12.16 -2.42
N ALA A 52 9.77 12.07 -2.18
CA ALA A 52 9.13 10.92 -1.55
C ALA A 52 8.28 10.14 -2.57
N VAL A 53 8.48 8.84 -2.69
CA VAL A 53 7.55 7.91 -3.35
C VAL A 53 6.71 7.27 -2.27
N ILE A 54 5.44 7.69 -2.16
CA ILE A 54 4.52 7.25 -1.10
C ILE A 54 3.58 6.19 -1.67
N SER A 55 3.80 4.93 -1.30
CA SER A 55 3.15 3.77 -1.90
C SER A 55 2.24 3.04 -0.92
N VAL A 56 0.95 2.93 -1.26
CA VAL A 56 -0.08 2.33 -0.40
C VAL A 56 -1.00 1.39 -1.17
N PRO A 57 -1.55 0.34 -0.54
CA PRO A 57 -2.59 -0.46 -1.15
C PRO A 57 -3.96 0.21 -1.02
N ALA A 58 -4.86 -0.04 -1.99
CA ALA A 58 -6.26 0.33 -1.87
C ALA A 58 -7.05 -0.71 -1.07
N TYR A 59 -7.51 -0.35 0.13
CA TYR A 59 -8.38 -1.20 0.94
C TYR A 59 -9.83 -0.73 0.84
N ALA A 60 -10.65 -1.49 0.13
CA ALA A 60 -12.03 -1.14 -0.18
C ALA A 60 -12.18 0.26 -0.84
N GLY A 61 -11.17 0.70 -1.59
CA GLY A 61 -11.15 1.99 -2.29
C GLY A 61 -10.77 3.18 -1.40
N ARG A 62 -10.10 2.92 -0.27
CA ARG A 62 -9.62 3.91 0.69
C ARG A 62 -8.16 3.65 1.08
N VAL A 63 -7.48 4.66 1.57
CA VAL A 63 -6.19 4.49 2.24
C VAL A 63 -6.41 3.73 3.55
N PRO A 64 -5.58 2.71 3.90
CA PRO A 64 -5.69 2.06 5.20
C PRO A 64 -5.54 3.08 6.35
N ALA A 65 -6.46 3.07 7.33
CA ALA A 65 -6.47 4.07 8.40
C ALA A 65 -5.13 4.18 9.14
N VAL A 66 -4.47 3.06 9.42
CA VAL A 66 -3.13 3.05 10.04
C VAL A 66 -2.08 3.79 9.21
N VAL A 67 -2.23 3.83 7.89
CA VAL A 67 -1.33 4.60 7.00
C VAL A 67 -1.60 6.09 7.15
N VAL A 68 -2.87 6.49 7.20
CA VAL A 68 -3.27 7.88 7.44
C VAL A 68 -2.66 8.38 8.76
N ASP A 69 -2.79 7.58 9.83
CA ASP A 69 -2.26 7.94 11.15
C ASP A 69 -0.73 8.10 11.10
N ARG A 70 -0.02 7.14 10.49
CA ARG A 70 1.45 7.17 10.40
C ARG A 70 2.00 8.28 9.51
N LEU A 71 1.37 8.52 8.35
CA LEU A 71 1.77 9.62 7.46
C LEU A 71 1.55 10.99 8.09
N ASN A 72 0.52 11.16 8.93
CA ASN A 72 0.30 12.41 9.67
C ASN A 72 1.39 12.70 10.71
N MET A 73 2.22 11.71 11.09
CA MET A 73 3.38 11.89 11.98
C MET A 73 4.65 12.24 11.21
N VAL A 74 4.72 11.96 9.90
CA VAL A 74 5.89 12.22 9.05
C VAL A 74 5.97 13.71 8.72
N HIS A 75 7.19 14.25 8.67
CA HIS A 75 7.46 15.64 8.34
C HIS A 75 7.95 15.79 6.90
N GLY A 76 7.04 16.10 5.97
CA GLY A 76 7.36 16.29 4.55
C GLY A 76 8.14 17.57 4.24
N ASN A 77 7.95 18.67 5.02
CA ASN A 77 8.70 19.93 4.95
C ASN A 77 8.85 20.51 3.53
N GLY A 78 7.84 20.34 2.69
CA GLY A 78 7.84 20.82 1.31
C GLY A 78 8.55 19.88 0.32
N ALA A 79 8.97 18.68 0.72
CA ALA A 79 9.47 17.65 -0.20
C ALA A 79 8.43 17.32 -1.28
N ARG A 80 8.91 17.02 -2.48
CA ARG A 80 8.06 16.61 -3.60
C ARG A 80 7.61 15.16 -3.41
N ALA A 81 6.33 14.89 -3.63
CA ALA A 81 5.77 13.55 -3.48
C ALA A 81 5.23 12.99 -4.79
N VAL A 82 5.59 11.73 -5.07
CA VAL A 82 4.97 10.87 -6.07
C VAL A 82 4.10 9.87 -5.31
N LEU A 83 2.81 9.91 -5.55
CA LEU A 83 1.85 9.03 -4.89
C LEU A 83 1.67 7.75 -5.70
N VAL A 84 1.67 6.60 -5.05
CA VAL A 84 1.46 5.31 -5.71
C VAL A 84 0.36 4.54 -4.99
N CYS A 85 -0.74 4.29 -5.69
CA CYS A 85 -1.83 3.45 -5.21
C CYS A 85 -1.78 2.08 -5.89
N VAL A 86 -1.70 1.00 -5.11
CA VAL A 86 -1.64 -0.36 -5.63
C VAL A 86 -2.92 -1.12 -5.29
N TYR A 87 -3.53 -1.77 -6.27
CA TYR A 87 -4.80 -2.47 -6.08
C TYR A 87 -4.88 -3.80 -6.83
N GLY A 88 -5.76 -4.69 -6.34
CA GLY A 88 -5.93 -6.06 -6.86
C GLY A 88 -6.89 -6.15 -8.04
N ASN A 89 -6.72 -5.35 -9.10
CA ASN A 89 -7.49 -5.37 -10.35
C ASN A 89 -9.00 -5.00 -10.23
N ARG A 90 -9.52 -4.69 -9.04
CA ARG A 90 -10.93 -4.27 -8.90
C ARG A 90 -11.10 -2.77 -9.24
N ALA A 91 -10.70 -1.90 -8.35
CA ALA A 91 -10.67 -0.45 -8.48
C ALA A 91 -9.92 0.16 -7.29
N PHE A 92 -9.29 1.31 -7.48
CA PHE A 92 -8.68 2.07 -6.39
C PHE A 92 -9.62 3.16 -5.83
N GLU A 93 -10.67 3.50 -6.55
CA GLU A 93 -11.75 4.46 -6.16
C GLU A 93 -11.15 5.75 -5.60
N ASP A 94 -11.40 6.08 -4.32
CA ASP A 94 -10.95 7.34 -3.72
C ASP A 94 -9.57 7.26 -3.06
N THR A 95 -8.85 6.14 -3.18
CA THR A 95 -7.57 5.93 -2.49
C THR A 95 -6.52 6.98 -2.88
N LEU A 96 -6.38 7.32 -4.17
CA LEU A 96 -5.37 8.30 -4.61
C LEU A 96 -5.69 9.71 -4.15
N VAL A 97 -6.94 10.13 -4.26
CA VAL A 97 -7.35 11.47 -3.83
C VAL A 97 -7.31 11.63 -2.31
N GLU A 98 -7.57 10.56 -1.56
CA GLU A 98 -7.37 10.55 -0.12
C GLU A 98 -5.88 10.60 0.26
N LEU A 99 -5.04 9.84 -0.46
CA LEU A 99 -3.60 9.86 -0.24
C LEU A 99 -2.99 11.23 -0.54
N GLU A 100 -3.50 11.94 -1.55
CA GLU A 100 -3.12 13.32 -1.85
C GLU A 100 -3.39 14.24 -0.67
N ASP A 101 -4.60 14.18 -0.10
CA ASP A 101 -4.96 15.02 1.04
C ASP A 101 -4.13 14.68 2.29
N VAL A 102 -3.81 13.39 2.50
CA VAL A 102 -2.95 12.94 3.61
C VAL A 102 -1.51 13.45 3.41
N ALA A 103 -0.95 13.30 2.22
CA ALA A 103 0.41 13.75 1.90
C ALA A 103 0.53 15.27 2.04
N LYS A 104 -0.45 16.05 1.57
CA LYS A 104 -0.47 17.51 1.73
C LYS A 104 -0.53 17.92 3.21
N ARG A 105 -1.33 17.23 4.04
CA ARG A 105 -1.36 17.49 5.50
C ARG A 105 -0.02 17.18 6.17
N ALA A 106 0.69 16.15 5.71
CA ALA A 106 2.04 15.83 6.19
C ALA A 106 3.14 16.77 5.66
N GLY A 107 2.77 17.82 4.89
CA GLY A 107 3.68 18.84 4.40
C GLY A 107 4.37 18.52 3.08
N PHE A 108 3.89 17.54 2.32
CA PHE A 108 4.42 17.23 0.97
C PHE A 108 3.76 18.07 -0.11
N ARG A 109 4.51 18.27 -1.21
CA ARG A 109 4.01 18.82 -2.48
C ARG A 109 3.83 17.71 -3.49
N VAL A 110 2.59 17.38 -3.80
CA VAL A 110 2.29 16.29 -4.74
C VAL A 110 2.57 16.76 -6.18
N VAL A 111 3.43 16.03 -6.88
CA VAL A 111 3.86 16.36 -8.26
C VAL A 111 3.43 15.32 -9.29
N ALA A 112 3.15 14.11 -8.87
CA ALA A 112 2.63 13.04 -9.72
C ALA A 112 1.87 11.99 -8.88
N ALA A 113 1.00 11.23 -9.54
CA ALA A 113 0.36 10.07 -8.93
C ALA A 113 0.28 8.91 -9.93
N VAL A 114 0.36 7.69 -9.41
CA VAL A 114 0.32 6.44 -10.18
C VAL A 114 -0.71 5.50 -9.58
N SER A 115 -1.57 4.93 -10.40
CA SER A 115 -2.32 3.73 -10.03
C SER A 115 -1.68 2.51 -10.67
N ALA A 116 -1.45 1.45 -9.89
CA ALA A 116 -0.80 0.24 -10.37
C ALA A 116 -1.47 -1.02 -9.82
N ILE A 117 -1.27 -2.13 -10.53
CA ILE A 117 -1.90 -3.39 -10.19
C ILE A 117 -0.88 -4.36 -9.59
N ALA A 118 -1.29 -5.04 -8.50
CA ALA A 118 -0.57 -6.19 -7.97
C ALA A 118 -1.55 -7.32 -7.66
N GLU A 119 -1.01 -8.51 -7.38
CA GLU A 119 -1.79 -9.66 -6.95
C GLU A 119 -2.70 -9.29 -5.77
N HIS A 120 -3.98 -9.67 -5.85
CA HIS A 120 -4.96 -9.33 -4.83
C HIS A 120 -4.66 -10.05 -3.51
N SER A 121 -4.44 -9.31 -2.43
CA SER A 121 -3.93 -9.84 -1.15
C SER A 121 -4.85 -10.88 -0.49
N VAL A 122 -6.16 -10.81 -0.69
CA VAL A 122 -7.15 -11.74 -0.13
C VAL A 122 -7.45 -12.89 -1.10
N ALA A 123 -7.80 -12.59 -2.34
CA ALA A 123 -8.20 -13.57 -3.36
C ALA A 123 -7.12 -13.63 -4.46
N ARG A 124 -6.04 -14.33 -4.17
CA ARG A 124 -4.77 -14.31 -4.91
C ARG A 124 -4.84 -14.80 -6.35
N GLN A 125 -5.95 -15.44 -6.76
CA GLN A 125 -6.20 -15.79 -8.15
C GLN A 125 -6.46 -14.56 -9.07
N PHE A 126 -6.82 -13.40 -8.50
CA PHE A 126 -7.01 -12.18 -9.27
C PHE A 126 -5.70 -11.39 -9.34
N ALA A 127 -5.38 -10.94 -10.54
CA ALA A 127 -4.09 -10.30 -10.86
C ALA A 127 -2.88 -11.14 -10.41
N ALA A 128 -3.01 -12.47 -10.44
CA ALA A 128 -1.95 -13.39 -10.03
C ALA A 128 -0.67 -13.12 -10.83
N GLY A 129 0.47 -13.07 -10.13
CA GLY A 129 1.78 -12.81 -10.73
C GLY A 129 2.06 -11.35 -11.09
N ARG A 130 1.13 -10.42 -10.84
CA ARG A 130 1.36 -8.98 -11.06
C ARG A 130 2.04 -8.30 -9.85
N PRO A 131 2.85 -7.25 -10.09
CA PRO A 131 3.22 -6.66 -11.38
C PRO A 131 4.05 -7.64 -12.22
N ASP A 132 3.72 -7.76 -13.50
CA ASP A 132 4.45 -8.56 -14.49
C ASP A 132 5.39 -7.70 -15.35
N ALA A 133 5.98 -8.28 -16.39
CA ALA A 133 6.92 -7.56 -17.27
C ALA A 133 6.27 -6.38 -18.03
N GLN A 134 4.97 -6.49 -18.37
CA GLN A 134 4.23 -5.41 -19.02
C GLN A 134 4.01 -4.25 -18.03
N ASP A 135 3.61 -4.56 -16.80
CA ASP A 135 3.46 -3.57 -15.73
C ASP A 135 4.79 -2.87 -15.43
N ALA A 136 5.88 -3.64 -15.35
CA ALA A 136 7.21 -3.10 -15.11
C ALA A 136 7.66 -2.13 -16.21
N ALA A 137 7.38 -2.45 -17.49
CA ALA A 137 7.68 -1.56 -18.60
C ALA A 137 6.88 -0.26 -18.52
N GLN A 138 5.56 -0.33 -18.25
CA GLN A 138 4.73 0.87 -18.07
C GLN A 138 5.21 1.74 -16.91
N LEU A 139 5.51 1.13 -15.76
CA LEU A 139 6.00 1.85 -14.59
C LEU A 139 7.36 2.51 -14.83
N ALA A 140 8.24 1.89 -15.63
CA ALA A 140 9.51 2.49 -16.04
C ALA A 140 9.30 3.72 -16.93
N GLU A 141 8.35 3.68 -17.87
CA GLU A 141 7.98 4.84 -18.70
C GLU A 141 7.41 5.97 -17.85
N PHE A 142 6.54 5.65 -16.87
CA PHE A 142 5.99 6.63 -15.94
C PHE A 142 7.08 7.28 -15.09
N ALA A 143 8.03 6.49 -14.58
CA ALA A 143 9.15 7.01 -13.80
C ALA A 143 10.03 7.96 -14.62
N GLN A 144 10.24 7.70 -15.93
CA GLN A 144 10.95 8.63 -16.81
C GLN A 144 10.21 9.96 -16.96
N GLN A 145 8.88 9.95 -17.15
CA GLN A 145 8.07 11.17 -17.24
C GLN A 145 8.11 11.96 -15.93
N ILE A 146 7.98 11.26 -14.79
CA ILE A 146 8.09 11.86 -13.45
C ILE A 146 9.47 12.49 -13.26
N GLN A 147 10.55 11.79 -13.65
CA GLN A 147 11.91 12.31 -13.55
C GLN A 147 12.10 13.57 -14.39
N GLN A 148 11.56 13.61 -15.62
CA GLN A 148 11.59 14.81 -16.47
C GLN A 148 10.89 16.00 -15.80
N LYS A 149 9.70 15.77 -15.20
CA LYS A 149 8.98 16.81 -14.46
C LYS A 149 9.77 17.31 -13.26
N LEU A 150 10.39 16.40 -12.50
CA LEU A 150 11.23 16.74 -11.35
C LEU A 150 12.46 17.56 -11.74
N LEU A 151 13.11 17.25 -12.87
CA LEU A 151 14.26 17.97 -13.40
C LEU A 151 13.88 19.34 -13.97
N ALA A 152 12.70 19.48 -14.55
CA ALA A 152 12.17 20.75 -15.04
C ALA A 152 11.69 21.69 -13.91
N GLU A 153 11.78 21.24 -12.64
CA GLU A 153 11.23 21.96 -11.46
C GLU A 153 9.75 22.33 -11.60
N ASP A 154 9.03 21.59 -12.44
CA ASP A 154 7.60 21.80 -12.64
C ASP A 154 6.83 21.39 -11.37
N ALA A 155 6.25 22.41 -10.74
CA ALA A 155 5.51 22.29 -9.50
C ALA A 155 3.99 22.15 -9.72
N SER A 156 3.52 21.96 -10.95
CA SER A 156 2.09 21.76 -11.23
C SER A 156 1.58 20.52 -10.51
N GLU A 157 0.40 20.64 -9.92
CA GLU A 157 -0.26 19.52 -9.25
C GLU A 157 -0.96 18.62 -10.27
N PRO A 158 -0.89 17.28 -10.09
CA PRO A 158 -1.60 16.35 -10.96
C PRO A 158 -3.11 16.42 -10.75
N SER A 159 -3.89 16.15 -11.80
CA SER A 159 -5.35 15.97 -11.68
C SER A 159 -5.65 14.52 -11.26
N ILE A 160 -5.87 14.29 -9.98
CA ILE A 160 -6.10 12.96 -9.41
C ILE A 160 -7.59 12.63 -9.37
N PRO A 161 -8.03 11.48 -9.92
CA PRO A 161 -9.42 11.07 -9.88
C PRO A 161 -9.85 10.63 -8.48
N GLY A 162 -11.12 10.84 -8.15
CA GLY A 162 -11.75 10.44 -6.89
C GLY A 162 -12.80 11.46 -6.44
N ASN A 163 -13.44 11.15 -5.33
CA ASN A 163 -14.53 11.97 -4.79
C ASN A 163 -14.13 12.60 -3.46
N ARG A 164 -14.56 13.83 -3.24
CA ARG A 164 -14.59 14.51 -1.95
C ARG A 164 -16.02 14.96 -1.67
N PRO A 165 -16.72 14.42 -0.63
CA PRO A 165 -16.22 13.49 0.37
C PRO A 165 -15.97 12.08 -0.19
N TYR A 166 -14.98 11.38 0.40
CA TYR A 166 -14.64 10.01 0.03
C TYR A 166 -15.79 9.04 0.33
N LYS A 167 -15.82 7.92 -0.40
CA LYS A 167 -16.72 6.82 -0.08
C LYS A 167 -16.54 6.35 1.37
N GLN A 168 -17.58 5.80 1.95
CA GLN A 168 -17.47 5.21 3.28
C GLN A 168 -16.54 3.99 3.25
N ALA A 169 -15.69 3.88 4.27
CA ALA A 169 -14.84 2.71 4.42
C ALA A 169 -15.68 1.45 4.61
N GLY A 170 -15.30 0.36 3.95
CA GLY A 170 -15.99 -0.91 4.09
C GLY A 170 -15.87 -1.44 5.53
N SER A 171 -16.97 -1.96 6.06
CA SER A 171 -17.04 -2.54 7.42
C SER A 171 -16.63 -4.02 7.48
N HIS A 172 -16.52 -4.69 6.35
CA HIS A 172 -16.22 -6.12 6.30
C HIS A 172 -14.76 -6.41 6.67
N ARG A 173 -14.56 -6.96 7.84
CA ARG A 173 -13.24 -7.40 8.32
C ARG A 173 -13.12 -8.91 8.16
N MET A 174 -11.98 -9.33 7.62
CA MET A 174 -11.61 -10.73 7.41
C MET A 174 -10.34 -11.00 8.22
N ALA A 175 -10.47 -11.22 9.52
CA ALA A 175 -9.34 -11.58 10.35
C ALA A 175 -8.94 -13.04 10.09
N PRO A 176 -7.66 -13.30 9.68
CA PRO A 176 -7.18 -14.66 9.57
C PRO A 176 -7.06 -15.33 10.94
N GLU A 177 -7.41 -16.61 11.01
CA GLU A 177 -7.34 -17.43 12.22
C GLU A 177 -6.16 -18.39 12.16
N ALA A 178 -5.64 -18.80 13.32
CA ALA A 178 -4.61 -19.82 13.40
C ALA A 178 -5.24 -21.22 13.39
N THR A 179 -4.68 -22.11 12.57
CA THR A 179 -5.04 -23.54 12.55
C THR A 179 -4.26 -24.32 13.61
N GLU A 180 -4.54 -25.63 13.72
CA GLU A 180 -3.82 -26.53 14.61
C GLU A 180 -2.31 -26.67 14.26
N ASP A 181 -1.92 -26.34 13.02
CA ASP A 181 -0.51 -26.32 12.60
C ASP A 181 0.30 -25.19 13.23
N CYS A 182 -0.32 -24.34 14.04
CA CYS A 182 0.36 -23.23 14.71
C CYS A 182 1.31 -23.73 15.80
N VAL A 183 2.60 -23.42 15.63
CA VAL A 183 3.67 -23.78 16.57
C VAL A 183 4.03 -22.64 17.54
N PHE A 184 3.18 -21.66 17.70
CA PHE A 184 3.33 -20.52 18.64
C PHE A 184 4.64 -19.73 18.47
N CYS A 185 5.22 -19.66 17.27
CA CYS A 185 6.49 -18.95 17.02
C CYS A 185 6.40 -17.41 17.14
N GLY A 186 5.20 -16.82 17.20
CA GLY A 186 5.00 -15.39 17.39
C GLY A 186 5.24 -14.50 16.15
N ALA A 187 5.72 -15.04 15.02
CA ALA A 187 6.08 -14.27 13.83
C ALA A 187 4.92 -13.38 13.32
N CYS A 188 3.68 -13.90 13.33
CA CYS A 188 2.50 -13.16 12.91
C CYS A 188 2.14 -12.01 13.88
N ALA A 189 2.36 -12.19 15.18
CA ALA A 189 2.12 -11.15 16.19
C ALA A 189 3.18 -10.03 16.09
N ALA A 190 4.45 -10.41 15.93
CA ALA A 190 5.55 -9.47 15.76
C ALA A 190 5.41 -8.61 14.49
N ALA A 191 4.92 -9.21 13.40
CA ALA A 191 4.77 -8.53 12.12
C ALA A 191 3.43 -7.80 11.95
N CYS A 192 2.49 -7.87 12.91
CA CYS A 192 1.17 -7.25 12.77
C CYS A 192 1.24 -5.73 12.84
N PRO A 193 0.93 -4.98 11.75
CA PRO A 193 1.10 -3.53 11.73
C PRO A 193 0.19 -2.77 12.70
N VAL A 194 -0.87 -3.43 13.18
CA VAL A 194 -1.86 -2.85 14.11
C VAL A 194 -1.91 -3.60 15.45
N CYS A 195 -0.95 -4.47 15.71
CA CYS A 195 -0.85 -5.26 16.95
C CYS A 195 -2.14 -6.04 17.30
N ALA A 196 -2.91 -6.46 16.29
CA ALA A 196 -4.18 -7.17 16.49
C ALA A 196 -4.00 -8.64 16.92
N ILE A 197 -2.79 -9.17 16.94
CA ILE A 197 -2.47 -10.55 17.34
C ILE A 197 -1.75 -10.51 18.68
N GLU A 198 -2.24 -11.27 19.65
CA GLU A 198 -1.68 -11.30 21.00
C GLU A 198 -0.27 -11.93 20.99
N LYS A 199 0.71 -11.22 21.57
CA LYS A 199 2.11 -11.70 21.58
C LYS A 199 2.29 -12.96 22.43
N GLY A 200 1.55 -13.09 23.54
CA GLY A 200 1.60 -14.25 24.45
C GLY A 200 0.82 -15.47 23.94
N ASP A 201 -0.21 -15.24 23.12
CA ASP A 201 -1.00 -16.30 22.47
C ASP A 201 -1.29 -15.94 21.01
N PRO A 202 -0.40 -16.31 20.08
CA PRO A 202 -0.58 -15.96 18.66
C PRO A 202 -1.81 -16.58 18.00
N LYS A 203 -2.53 -17.49 18.63
CA LYS A 203 -3.82 -17.98 18.14
C LYS A 203 -4.93 -16.94 18.32
N ARG A 204 -4.83 -16.04 19.30
CA ARG A 204 -5.83 -15.00 19.57
C ARG A 204 -5.63 -13.78 18.68
N THR A 205 -6.66 -13.39 17.99
CA THR A 205 -6.70 -12.19 17.13
C THR A 205 -7.87 -11.30 17.54
N ALA A 206 -7.59 -10.04 17.86
CA ALA A 206 -8.60 -9.03 18.06
C ALA A 206 -9.21 -8.63 16.71
N GLY A 207 -10.34 -9.25 16.35
CA GLY A 207 -10.97 -9.09 15.04
C GLY A 207 -11.34 -7.64 14.73
N GLU A 208 -11.72 -6.86 15.73
CA GLU A 208 -12.07 -5.44 15.59
C GLU A 208 -10.87 -4.54 15.29
N ALA A 209 -9.69 -4.90 15.77
CA ALA A 209 -8.44 -4.20 15.47
C ALA A 209 -7.84 -4.62 14.13
N CYS A 210 -8.21 -5.80 13.61
CA CYS A 210 -7.66 -6.34 12.37
C CYS A 210 -8.09 -5.53 11.15
N ILE A 211 -7.12 -5.09 10.35
CA ILE A 211 -7.35 -4.35 9.09
C ILE A 211 -7.40 -5.25 7.85
N SER A 212 -7.44 -6.56 8.01
CA SER A 212 -7.50 -7.55 6.91
C SER A 212 -6.35 -7.43 5.89
N CYS A 213 -5.16 -7.07 6.33
CA CYS A 213 -3.99 -6.84 5.47
C CYS A 213 -3.28 -8.12 5.00
N MET A 214 -3.63 -9.27 5.52
CA MET A 214 -3.08 -10.60 5.21
C MET A 214 -1.58 -10.77 5.53
N ARG A 215 -0.92 -9.82 6.20
CA ARG A 215 0.50 -9.95 6.56
C ARG A 215 0.77 -11.19 7.42
N CYS A 216 -0.09 -11.49 8.37
CA CYS A 216 0.05 -12.67 9.23
C CYS A 216 -0.01 -14.00 8.46
N ILE A 217 -0.70 -14.05 7.31
CA ILE A 217 -0.67 -15.19 6.40
C ILE A 217 0.66 -15.23 5.67
N ALA A 218 1.11 -14.09 5.13
CA ALA A 218 2.33 -13.99 4.31
C ALA A 218 3.60 -14.34 5.10
N VAL A 219 3.68 -13.97 6.38
CA VAL A 219 4.87 -14.20 7.22
C VAL A 219 4.85 -15.52 7.99
N CYS A 220 3.75 -16.28 7.96
CA CYS A 220 3.65 -17.51 8.74
C CYS A 220 4.52 -18.63 8.14
N PRO A 221 5.62 -19.08 8.81
CA PRO A 221 6.52 -20.08 8.25
C PRO A 221 5.88 -21.47 8.13
N ARG A 222 4.76 -21.70 8.83
CA ARG A 222 4.02 -22.97 8.81
C ARG A 222 2.75 -22.90 7.94
N GLY A 223 2.44 -21.73 7.35
CA GLY A 223 1.17 -21.55 6.65
C GLY A 223 -0.07 -21.76 7.54
N ALA A 224 0.09 -21.61 8.86
CA ALA A 224 -0.93 -21.91 9.86
C ALA A 224 -1.97 -20.77 10.03
N ARG A 225 -1.78 -19.63 9.36
CA ARG A 225 -2.78 -18.53 9.35
C ARG A 225 -3.63 -18.64 8.08
N LYS A 226 -4.95 -18.73 8.26
CA LYS A 226 -5.88 -18.92 7.12
C LYS A 226 -7.12 -18.03 7.30
N LEU A 227 -7.73 -17.70 6.18
CA LEU A 227 -9.06 -17.11 6.14
C LEU A 227 -10.13 -18.20 6.23
N ASP A 228 -11.29 -17.85 6.78
CA ASP A 228 -12.48 -18.69 6.68
C ASP A 228 -12.79 -19.00 5.21
N PRO A 229 -12.84 -20.28 4.80
CA PRO A 229 -13.06 -20.68 3.40
C PRO A 229 -14.37 -20.15 2.80
N ASN A 230 -15.43 -20.05 3.61
CA ASN A 230 -16.74 -19.57 3.14
C ASN A 230 -16.68 -18.07 2.84
N LYS A 231 -16.05 -17.28 3.73
CA LYS A 231 -15.82 -15.85 3.51
C LYS A 231 -14.93 -15.61 2.29
N LEU A 232 -13.86 -16.38 2.14
CA LEU A 232 -12.97 -16.30 0.97
C LEU A 232 -13.71 -16.65 -0.32
N SER A 233 -14.55 -17.69 -0.32
CA SER A 233 -15.38 -18.06 -1.47
C SER A 233 -16.34 -16.94 -1.86
N ALA A 234 -17.04 -16.35 -0.90
CA ALA A 234 -17.96 -15.24 -1.15
C ALA A 234 -17.25 -14.01 -1.77
N VAL A 235 -16.08 -13.65 -1.25
CA VAL A 235 -15.25 -12.57 -1.81
C VAL A 235 -14.79 -12.92 -3.22
N SER A 236 -14.34 -14.16 -3.45
CA SER A 236 -13.90 -14.61 -4.78
C SER A 236 -15.04 -14.56 -5.82
N GLN A 237 -16.25 -14.96 -5.44
CA GLN A 237 -17.43 -14.87 -6.31
C GLN A 237 -17.82 -13.42 -6.63
N MET A 238 -17.71 -12.51 -5.68
CA MET A 238 -17.94 -11.08 -5.90
C MET A 238 -16.88 -10.50 -6.86
N LEU A 239 -15.62 -10.80 -6.63
CA LEU A 239 -14.50 -10.27 -7.43
C LEU A 239 -14.47 -10.86 -8.84
N SER A 240 -14.93 -12.09 -9.06
CA SER A 240 -15.00 -12.71 -10.39
C SER A 240 -15.89 -11.95 -11.37
N LYS A 241 -16.80 -11.12 -10.88
CA LYS A 241 -17.66 -10.27 -11.72
C LYS A 241 -16.98 -8.98 -12.19
N VAL A 242 -15.94 -8.51 -11.49
CA VAL A 242 -15.36 -7.17 -11.70
C VAL A 242 -13.84 -7.18 -11.93
N CYS A 243 -13.16 -8.30 -11.68
CA CYS A 243 -11.71 -8.44 -11.85
C CYS A 243 -11.31 -9.27 -13.08
N VAL A 244 -12.24 -9.53 -14.01
CA VAL A 244 -12.03 -10.42 -15.17
C VAL A 244 -11.12 -9.78 -16.21
N VAL A 245 -11.34 -8.50 -16.48
CA VAL A 245 -10.58 -7.76 -17.49
C VAL A 245 -9.28 -7.24 -16.87
N ARG A 246 -8.14 -7.47 -17.55
CA ARG A 246 -6.87 -6.86 -17.18
C ARG A 246 -7.01 -5.34 -17.21
N LYS A 247 -6.63 -4.69 -16.13
CA LYS A 247 -6.50 -3.24 -16.05
C LYS A 247 -5.03 -2.86 -16.20
N GLU A 248 -4.82 -1.68 -16.76
CA GLU A 248 -3.47 -1.13 -16.95
C GLU A 248 -3.12 -0.17 -15.82
N CYS A 249 -1.81 0.09 -15.66
CA CYS A 249 -1.35 1.16 -14.78
C CYS A 249 -1.67 2.52 -15.40
N GLU A 250 -1.86 3.55 -14.57
CA GLU A 250 -2.19 4.90 -15.01
C GLU A 250 -1.27 5.91 -14.33
N LEU A 251 -0.83 6.93 -15.09
CA LEU A 251 -0.05 8.06 -14.59
C LEU A 251 -0.91 9.32 -14.61
N PHE A 252 -0.85 10.09 -13.54
CA PHE A 252 -1.44 11.41 -13.37
C PHE A 252 -0.30 12.39 -13.10
N ILE A 253 -0.12 13.38 -14.01
CA ILE A 253 1.05 14.27 -13.97
C ILE A 253 0.67 15.72 -14.35
#